data_df9bf27cdc32ec142ca7f54af0c9fcea
#
_entry.id   df9bf27cdc32ec142ca7f54af0c9fcea
#
_cell.length_a   1.000
_cell.length_b   1.000
_cell.length_c   1.000
_cell.angle_alpha   90.00
_cell.angle_beta   90.00
_cell.angle_gamma   90.00
#
_symmetry.space_group_name_H-M   'P 1'
#
loop_
_entity.id
_entity.type
_entity.pdbx_description
1 polymer ?
#
loop_
_entity_poly.entity_id
_entity_poly.type
_entity_poly.pdbx_seq_one_letter_code
_entity_poly.pdbx_strand_id
1 'polypeptide(L)'
;MKKNKQVTNKENLVKSVNKNVRSSTRKIGLILRGIVGKKVDHALRDLTFANQRICKEIKKTIHSAVANAENNFQYDIDKLFVKEAYCGKSIVMKRFRPRAKGRASPIKKPYSNVTIILSDKPGKLEEHGTKS
;
A
#
# COMPACT_ATOMS: atom_id res chain seq x y z
N MET A 1 -14.46 29.22 31.84
CA MET A 1 -13.68 28.76 30.69
C MET A 1 -14.14 27.36 30.30
N LYS A 2 -14.95 27.26 29.22
CA LYS A 2 -15.42 25.96 28.69
C LYS A 2 -14.29 25.35 27.88
N LYS A 3 -13.66 24.27 28.36
CA LYS A 3 -12.71 23.46 27.59
C LYS A 3 -13.47 22.78 26.46
N ASN A 4 -13.29 23.24 25.23
CA ASN A 4 -13.72 22.52 24.03
C ASN A 4 -13.03 21.15 24.05
N LYS A 5 -13.78 20.11 24.41
CA LYS A 5 -13.43 18.72 24.09
C LYS A 5 -13.52 18.58 22.58
N GLN A 6 -12.39 18.68 21.90
CA GLN A 6 -12.28 18.16 20.54
C GLN A 6 -12.59 16.67 20.64
N VAL A 7 -13.77 16.30 20.15
CA VAL A 7 -14.11 14.90 19.88
C VAL A 7 -13.21 14.47 18.74
N THR A 8 -12.03 13.97 19.07
CA THR A 8 -11.21 13.24 18.13
C THR A 8 -11.97 11.97 17.78
N ASN A 9 -12.64 11.95 16.64
CA ASN A 9 -13.14 10.72 16.04
C ASN A 9 -11.92 9.81 15.89
N LYS A 10 -11.70 8.90 16.83
CA LYS A 10 -10.72 7.84 16.73
C LYS A 10 -11.20 6.96 15.58
N GLU A 11 -10.66 7.20 14.39
CA GLU A 11 -10.87 6.30 13.28
C GLU A 11 -10.18 4.99 13.62
N ASN A 12 -10.89 3.90 13.50
CA ASN A 12 -10.35 2.56 13.71
C ASN A 12 -9.42 2.23 12.56
N LEU A 13 -8.12 2.43 12.76
CA LEU A 13 -7.09 2.23 11.74
C LEU A 13 -6.26 1.00 12.05
N VAL A 14 -6.15 0.12 11.07
CA VAL A 14 -5.31 -1.07 11.15
C VAL A 14 -4.21 -1.00 10.11
N LYS A 15 -2.97 -1.12 10.54
CA LYS A 15 -1.77 -1.00 9.70
C LYS A 15 -1.11 -2.34 9.49
N SER A 16 -0.70 -2.60 8.25
CA SER A 16 0.22 -3.69 7.90
C SER A 16 1.38 -3.17 7.06
N VAL A 17 2.56 -3.71 7.29
CA VAL A 17 3.79 -3.30 6.59
C VAL A 17 4.51 -4.53 6.06
N ASN A 18 4.79 -4.53 4.76
CA ASN A 18 5.64 -5.52 4.13
C ASN A 18 6.97 -4.86 3.73
N LYS A 19 8.05 -5.29 4.36
CA LYS A 19 9.40 -4.75 4.13
C LYS A 19 10.10 -5.50 3.00
N ASN A 20 10.94 -4.78 2.26
CA ASN A 20 11.85 -5.35 1.27
C ASN A 20 11.18 -6.11 0.11
N VAL A 21 10.05 -5.61 -0.37
CA VAL A 21 9.42 -6.14 -1.58
C VAL A 21 10.32 -5.84 -2.79
N ARG A 22 10.69 -6.88 -3.55
CA ARG A 22 11.60 -6.76 -4.70
C ARG A 22 10.92 -6.09 -5.90
N SER A 23 10.78 -4.79 -5.83
CA SER A 23 10.28 -3.95 -6.94
C SER A 23 10.61 -2.48 -6.71
N SER A 24 10.51 -1.69 -7.77
CA SER A 24 10.65 -0.23 -7.67
C SER A 24 9.37 0.41 -7.16
N THR A 25 9.50 1.49 -6.42
CA THR A 25 8.36 2.28 -5.89
C THR A 25 7.40 2.73 -6.99
N ARG A 26 7.88 3.07 -8.19
CA ARG A 26 7.04 3.46 -9.34
C ARG A 26 6.06 2.37 -9.74
N LYS A 27 6.53 1.12 -9.84
CA LYS A 27 5.69 -0.03 -10.24
C LYS A 27 4.66 -0.37 -9.16
N ILE A 28 5.08 -0.35 -7.88
CA ILE A 28 4.19 -0.60 -6.74
C ILE A 28 3.16 0.53 -6.63
N GLY A 29 3.58 1.79 -6.74
CA GLY A 29 2.70 2.95 -6.59
C GLY A 29 1.54 2.97 -7.57
N LEU A 30 1.72 2.51 -8.81
CA LEU A 30 0.64 2.39 -9.79
C LEU A 30 -0.46 1.44 -9.30
N ILE A 31 -0.07 0.28 -8.75
CA ILE A 31 -1.02 -0.71 -8.24
C ILE A 31 -1.72 -0.19 -6.98
N LEU A 32 -0.96 0.41 -6.05
CA LEU A 32 -1.51 0.92 -4.80
C LEU A 32 -2.56 2.01 -5.04
N ARG A 33 -2.34 2.92 -6.00
CA ARG A 33 -3.33 3.94 -6.38
C ARG A 33 -4.65 3.33 -6.86
N GLY A 34 -4.60 2.18 -7.52
CA GLY A 34 -5.79 1.49 -8.00
C GLY A 34 -6.64 0.83 -6.92
N ILE A 35 -6.10 0.61 -5.72
CA ILE A 35 -6.82 -0.07 -4.61
C ILE A 35 -7.25 0.86 -3.48
N VAL A 36 -6.66 2.06 -3.36
CA VAL A 36 -7.04 3.04 -2.35
C VAL A 36 -8.51 3.46 -2.52
N GLY A 37 -9.25 3.55 -1.41
CA GLY A 37 -10.66 3.90 -1.37
C GLY A 37 -11.63 2.75 -1.67
N LYS A 38 -11.13 1.59 -2.11
CA LYS A 38 -11.96 0.41 -2.39
C LYS A 38 -12.22 -0.42 -1.13
N LYS A 39 -13.34 -1.14 -1.11
CA LYS A 39 -13.56 -2.22 -0.14
C LYS A 39 -12.47 -3.28 -0.30
N VAL A 40 -12.08 -3.91 0.81
CA VAL A 40 -11.02 -4.92 0.83
C VAL A 40 -11.31 -6.06 -0.13
N ASP A 41 -12.54 -6.56 -0.22
CA ASP A 41 -12.94 -7.64 -1.13
C ASP A 41 -12.74 -7.27 -2.60
N HIS A 42 -13.13 -6.05 -2.98
CA HIS A 42 -12.91 -5.55 -4.34
C HIS A 42 -11.41 -5.39 -4.64
N ALA A 43 -10.64 -4.85 -3.69
CA ALA A 43 -9.20 -4.72 -3.84
C ALA A 43 -8.50 -6.09 -4.01
N LEU A 44 -8.88 -7.09 -3.21
CA LEU A 44 -8.35 -8.46 -3.31
C LEU A 44 -8.71 -9.12 -4.64
N ARG A 45 -9.92 -8.88 -5.14
CA ARG A 45 -10.39 -9.38 -6.43
C ARG A 45 -9.57 -8.76 -7.57
N ASP A 46 -9.44 -7.44 -7.59
CA ASP A 46 -8.65 -6.74 -8.60
C ASP A 46 -7.19 -7.22 -8.63
N LEU A 47 -6.57 -7.39 -7.46
CA LEU A 47 -5.21 -7.91 -7.33
C LEU A 47 -5.07 -9.37 -7.76
N THR A 48 -6.13 -10.17 -7.66
CA THR A 48 -6.11 -11.58 -8.08
C THR A 48 -6.10 -11.70 -9.59
N PHE A 49 -6.84 -10.85 -10.30
CA PHE A 49 -6.91 -10.85 -11.75
C PHE A 49 -5.78 -10.03 -12.43
N ALA A 50 -5.05 -9.22 -11.67
CA ALA A 50 -3.94 -8.45 -12.21
C ALA A 50 -2.73 -9.35 -12.52
N ASN A 51 -2.18 -9.24 -13.73
CA ASN A 51 -1.08 -10.06 -14.22
C ASN A 51 0.30 -9.71 -13.63
N GLN A 52 0.40 -8.63 -12.86
CA GLN A 52 1.68 -8.16 -12.33
C GLN A 52 2.13 -9.01 -11.15
N ARG A 53 3.38 -9.45 -11.19
CA ARG A 53 3.98 -10.26 -10.10
C ARG A 53 3.83 -9.63 -8.70
N ILE A 54 3.92 -8.31 -8.64
CA ILE A 54 3.86 -7.54 -7.37
C ILE A 54 2.49 -7.63 -6.70
N CYS A 55 1.41 -7.84 -7.46
CA CYS A 55 0.06 -7.97 -6.90
C CYS A 55 -0.03 -9.09 -5.86
N LYS A 56 0.74 -10.18 -6.06
CA LYS A 56 0.81 -11.29 -5.08
C LYS A 56 1.35 -10.83 -3.71
N GLU A 57 2.38 -9.98 -3.71
CA GLU A 57 2.97 -9.45 -2.46
C GLU A 57 2.05 -8.43 -1.79
N ILE A 58 1.41 -7.56 -2.58
CA ILE A 58 0.42 -6.61 -2.06
C ILE A 58 -0.79 -7.35 -1.49
N LYS A 59 -1.27 -8.40 -2.17
CA LYS A 59 -2.37 -9.24 -1.69
C LYS A 59 -2.04 -9.87 -0.33
N LYS A 60 -0.84 -10.41 -0.14
CA LYS A 60 -0.38 -10.93 1.17
C LYS A 60 -0.39 -9.85 2.25
N THR A 61 0.02 -8.62 1.90
CA THR A 61 0.02 -7.50 2.85
C THR A 61 -1.40 -7.12 3.26
N ILE A 62 -2.36 -7.13 2.33
CA ILE A 62 -3.78 -6.90 2.65
C ILE A 62 -4.32 -8.02 3.54
N HIS A 63 -4.05 -9.29 3.23
CA HIS A 63 -4.47 -10.42 4.09
C HIS A 63 -3.92 -10.29 5.51
N SER A 64 -2.66 -9.88 5.65
CA SER A 64 -2.07 -9.59 6.97
C SER A 64 -2.79 -8.45 7.68
N ALA A 65 -3.19 -7.39 6.95
CA ALA A 65 -3.93 -6.28 7.52
C ALA A 65 -5.34 -6.70 7.99
N VAL A 66 -6.02 -7.54 7.20
CA VAL A 66 -7.34 -8.11 7.55
C VAL A 66 -7.24 -9.00 8.79
N ALA A 67 -6.25 -9.90 8.84
CA ALA A 67 -6.02 -10.73 10.01
C ALA A 67 -5.71 -9.90 11.27
N ASN A 68 -4.96 -8.81 11.14
CA ASN A 68 -4.73 -7.89 12.24
C ASN A 68 -6.02 -7.19 12.70
N ALA A 69 -6.90 -6.82 11.75
CA ALA A 69 -8.18 -6.20 12.05
C ALA A 69 -9.11 -7.15 12.83
N GLU A 70 -9.18 -8.39 12.39
CA GLU A 70 -10.00 -9.43 13.03
C GLU A 70 -9.46 -9.84 14.40
N ASN A 71 -8.19 -10.25 14.47
CA ASN A 71 -7.62 -10.85 15.67
C ASN A 71 -7.34 -9.84 16.80
N ASN A 72 -6.89 -8.62 16.44
CA ASN A 72 -6.47 -7.63 17.44
C ASN A 72 -7.57 -6.62 17.78
N PHE A 73 -8.46 -6.32 16.85
CA PHE A 73 -9.45 -5.26 17.00
C PHE A 73 -10.89 -5.74 16.87
N GLN A 74 -11.12 -6.99 16.48
CA GLN A 74 -12.46 -7.60 16.30
C GLN A 74 -13.35 -6.79 15.34
N TYR A 75 -12.75 -6.22 14.28
CA TYR A 75 -13.51 -5.50 13.28
C TYR A 75 -14.18 -6.44 12.29
N ASP A 76 -15.33 -6.01 11.79
CA ASP A 76 -16.09 -6.70 10.77
C ASP A 76 -15.36 -6.62 9.42
N ILE A 77 -14.92 -7.76 8.89
CA ILE A 77 -14.13 -7.86 7.66
C ILE A 77 -14.88 -7.25 6.48
N ASP A 78 -16.19 -7.44 6.41
CA ASP A 78 -17.02 -6.99 5.30
C ASP A 78 -17.16 -5.46 5.22
N LYS A 79 -16.83 -4.76 6.30
CA LYS A 79 -16.90 -3.30 6.39
C LYS A 79 -15.55 -2.61 6.22
N LEU A 80 -14.48 -3.37 5.97
CA LEU A 80 -13.14 -2.80 5.83
C LEU A 80 -12.92 -2.16 4.45
N PHE A 81 -12.29 -0.98 4.47
CA PHE A 81 -11.86 -0.24 3.29
C PHE A 81 -10.35 0.00 3.33
N VAL A 82 -9.72 0.04 2.17
CA VAL A 82 -8.33 0.50 2.04
C VAL A 82 -8.33 2.01 2.12
N LYS A 83 -8.03 2.57 3.30
CA LYS A 83 -7.98 4.01 3.50
C LYS A 83 -6.77 4.62 2.82
N GLU A 84 -5.59 4.05 3.08
CA GLU A 84 -4.32 4.52 2.56
C GLU A 84 -3.45 3.34 2.15
N ALA A 85 -2.72 3.50 1.06
CA ALA A 85 -1.70 2.57 0.64
C ALA A 85 -0.55 3.34 0.01
N TYR A 86 0.65 3.18 0.56
CA TYR A 86 1.84 3.86 0.07
C TYR A 86 3.07 2.98 0.11
N CYS A 87 4.07 3.35 -0.66
CA CYS A 87 5.34 2.65 -0.71
C CYS A 87 6.51 3.61 -0.56
N GLY A 88 7.53 3.15 0.13
CA GLY A 88 8.79 3.85 0.33
C GLY A 88 9.96 3.08 -0.28
N LYS A 89 11.05 3.78 -0.58
CA LYS A 89 12.31 3.14 -0.96
C LYS A 89 12.87 2.40 0.25
N SER A 90 13.40 1.19 0.00
CA SER A 90 14.19 0.44 0.96
C SER A 90 15.64 0.37 0.47
N ILE A 91 16.17 -0.81 0.30
CA ILE A 91 17.55 -1.05 -0.14
C ILE A 91 17.61 -1.06 -1.67
N VAL A 92 18.67 -0.50 -2.24
CA VAL A 92 18.99 -0.63 -3.66
C VAL A 92 20.31 -1.38 -3.79
N MET A 93 20.25 -2.60 -4.30
CA MET A 93 21.44 -3.37 -4.61
C MET A 93 22.02 -2.86 -5.92
N LYS A 94 23.24 -2.35 -5.87
CA LYS A 94 23.99 -1.88 -7.04
C LYS A 94 24.84 -3.01 -7.59
N ARG A 95 24.80 -3.20 -8.89
CA ARG A 95 25.65 -4.12 -9.65
C ARG A 95 26.15 -3.40 -10.88
N PHE A 96 27.20 -3.93 -11.50
CA PHE A 96 27.67 -3.42 -12.78
C PHE A 96 27.72 -4.53 -13.81
N ARG A 97 27.61 -4.16 -15.06
CA ARG A 97 27.78 -5.05 -16.20
C ARG A 97 28.88 -4.51 -17.09
N PRO A 98 29.92 -5.29 -17.36
CA PRO A 98 30.97 -4.90 -18.32
C PRO A 98 30.36 -4.66 -19.71
N ARG A 99 30.84 -3.62 -20.39
CA ARG A 99 30.48 -3.27 -21.77
C ARG A 99 31.75 -3.18 -22.62
N ALA A 100 31.56 -2.97 -23.93
CA ALA A 100 32.68 -2.80 -24.86
C ALA A 100 33.60 -1.61 -24.47
N LYS A 101 34.87 -1.66 -24.87
CA LYS A 101 35.86 -0.62 -24.63
C LYS A 101 36.11 -0.31 -23.15
N GLY A 102 36.11 -1.32 -22.27
CA GLY A 102 36.37 -1.17 -20.84
C GLY A 102 35.36 -0.34 -20.03
N ARG A 103 34.20 -0.04 -20.62
CA ARG A 103 33.11 0.68 -19.94
C ARG A 103 32.29 -0.28 -19.08
N ALA A 104 31.66 0.24 -18.01
CA ALA A 104 30.76 -0.50 -17.15
C ALA A 104 29.40 0.22 -17.07
N SER A 105 28.31 -0.53 -17.17
CA SER A 105 26.95 -0.03 -16.98
C SER A 105 26.43 -0.40 -15.59
N PRO A 106 25.89 0.53 -14.80
CA PRO A 106 25.31 0.22 -13.51
C PRO A 106 23.97 -0.52 -13.67
N ILE A 107 23.73 -1.52 -12.82
CA ILE A 107 22.46 -2.20 -12.66
C ILE A 107 21.96 -1.93 -11.24
N LYS A 108 20.75 -1.37 -11.12
CA LYS A 108 20.10 -1.13 -9.85
C LYS A 108 18.98 -2.15 -9.63
N LYS A 109 19.04 -2.88 -8.52
CA LYS A 109 17.99 -3.82 -8.07
C LYS A 109 17.27 -3.20 -6.87
N PRO A 110 16.18 -2.43 -7.06
CA PRO A 110 15.51 -1.74 -5.98
C PRO A 110 14.61 -2.68 -5.18
N TYR A 111 14.52 -2.39 -3.89
CA TYR A 111 13.55 -2.95 -2.96
C TYR A 111 12.72 -1.81 -2.38
N SER A 112 11.50 -2.09 -2.02
CA SER A 112 10.56 -1.11 -1.49
C SER A 112 9.81 -1.66 -0.28
N ASN A 113 9.40 -0.78 0.61
CA ASN A 113 8.50 -1.09 1.71
C ASN A 113 7.08 -0.71 1.30
N VAL A 114 6.13 -1.58 1.56
CA VAL A 114 4.70 -1.34 1.30
C VAL A 114 3.99 -1.21 2.62
N THR A 115 3.22 -0.15 2.78
CA THR A 115 2.37 0.08 3.95
C THR A 115 0.93 0.21 3.49
N ILE A 116 0.03 -0.54 4.15
CA ILE A 116 -1.40 -0.50 3.89
C ILE A 116 -2.11 -0.21 5.21
N ILE A 117 -3.05 0.73 5.16
CA ILE A 117 -3.89 1.11 6.29
C ILE A 117 -5.35 0.85 5.90
N LEU A 118 -5.99 0.01 6.71
CA LEU A 118 -7.41 -0.28 6.59
C LEU A 118 -8.20 0.55 7.61
N SER A 119 -9.45 0.85 7.27
CA SER A 119 -10.41 1.56 8.13
C SER A 119 -11.79 0.93 7.98
N ASP A 120 -12.59 1.01 9.02
CA ASP A 120 -14.02 0.64 9.01
C ASP A 120 -14.91 1.68 8.32
N LYS A 121 -14.38 2.86 8.03
CA LYS A 121 -15.09 3.94 7.34
C LYS A 121 -14.52 4.16 5.94
N PRO A 122 -15.36 4.38 4.93
CA PRO A 122 -14.88 4.74 3.62
C PRO A 122 -14.09 6.05 3.70
N GLY A 123 -12.85 6.04 3.22
CA GLY A 123 -12.06 7.25 3.09
C GLY A 123 -12.78 8.26 2.20
N LYS A 124 -12.82 9.53 2.57
CA LYS A 124 -13.20 10.58 1.63
C LYS A 124 -12.19 10.55 0.50
N LEU A 125 -12.63 10.13 -0.68
CA LEU A 125 -11.90 10.40 -1.90
C LEU A 125 -11.89 11.93 -2.04
N GLU A 126 -10.76 12.57 -1.82
CA GLU A 126 -10.60 13.96 -2.24
C GLU A 126 -10.67 13.95 -3.77
N GLU A 127 -11.84 14.28 -4.29
CA GLU A 127 -11.98 14.62 -5.69
C GLU A 127 -11.11 15.86 -5.92
N HIS A 128 -9.93 15.66 -6.47
CA HIS A 128 -9.19 16.75 -7.09
C HIS A 128 -9.98 17.21 -8.31
N GLY A 129 -11.04 17.98 -8.06
CA GLY A 129 -11.77 18.69 -9.07
C GLY A 129 -10.80 19.64 -9.76
N THR A 130 -10.44 19.35 -10.99
CA THR A 130 -9.87 20.33 -11.91
C THR A 130 -10.88 21.46 -12.04
N LYS A 131 -10.64 22.54 -11.34
CA LYS A 131 -11.34 23.81 -11.62
C LYS A 131 -10.85 24.28 -12.98
N SER A 132 -11.73 24.14 -13.96
CA SER A 132 -11.61 24.82 -15.25
C SER A 132 -11.81 26.31 -15.07
#